data_32fb583834e98514f089b920b5ff5088
#
_entry.id   32fb583834e98514f089b920b5ff5088
#
_cell.length_a   1.000
_cell.length_b   1.000
_cell.length_c   1.000
_cell.angle_alpha   90.00
_cell.angle_beta   90.00
_cell.angle_gamma   90.00
#
_symmetry.space_group_name_H-M   'P 1'
#
loop_
_entity.id
_entity.type
_entity.pdbx_description
1 polymer ?
#
loop_
_entity_poly.entity_id
_entity_poly.type
_entity_poly.pdbx_seq_one_letter_code
_entity_poly.pdbx_strand_id
1 'polypeptide(L)'
;MSYLNREQIKTLIKSGQIYSNKSIDKNQIQPASLDLTLSDKCYRIKASFIPNNIKISNVIKELSLSRVNLNINTLLEKNCIYLCELNEKLKLPKDIMGKSNPKSTTGRLDIFTRVITENGKEYDSIKYNYKGKLY
;
A
#
# COMPACT_ATOMS: atom_id res chain seq x y z
N MET A 1 23.26 3.41 -5.62
CA MET A 1 21.80 3.48 -5.28
C MET A 1 21.64 4.39 -4.09
N SER A 2 20.75 5.36 -4.14
CA SER A 2 20.48 6.30 -3.05
C SER A 2 18.99 6.36 -2.77
N TYR A 3 18.63 6.67 -1.52
CA TYR A 3 17.26 6.94 -1.14
C TYR A 3 16.86 8.36 -1.55
N LEU A 4 15.61 8.53 -1.95
CA LEU A 4 15.05 9.85 -2.17
C LEU A 4 14.91 10.59 -0.83
N ASN A 5 15.29 11.85 -0.82
CA ASN A 5 15.10 12.71 0.34
C ASN A 5 13.68 13.33 0.34
N ARG A 6 13.34 14.01 1.41
CA ARG A 6 12.03 14.66 1.60
C ARG A 6 11.64 15.58 0.43
N GLU A 7 12.55 16.40 -0.08
CA GLU A 7 12.25 17.35 -1.16
C GLU A 7 12.01 16.64 -2.50
N GLN A 8 12.73 15.56 -2.76
CA GLN A 8 12.52 14.71 -3.94
C GLN A 8 11.16 14.00 -3.86
N ILE A 9 10.77 13.50 -2.69
CA ILE A 9 9.44 12.90 -2.48
C ILE A 9 8.34 13.95 -2.70
N LYS A 10 8.48 15.15 -2.18
CA LYS A 10 7.56 16.27 -2.45
C LYS A 10 7.45 16.59 -3.94
N THR A 11 8.55 16.53 -4.67
CA THR A 11 8.57 16.74 -6.12
C THR A 11 7.76 15.67 -6.84
N LEU A 12 7.88 14.40 -6.47
CA LEU A 12 7.07 13.31 -7.03
C LEU A 12 5.58 13.50 -6.76
N ILE A 13 5.23 14.01 -5.58
CA ILE A 13 3.83 14.33 -5.24
C ILE A 13 3.30 15.49 -6.07
N LYS A 14 4.07 16.58 -6.19
CA LYS A 14 3.68 17.75 -7.00
C LYS A 14 3.51 17.41 -8.47
N SER A 15 4.33 16.54 -9.01
CA SER A 15 4.28 16.11 -10.42
C SER A 15 3.21 15.04 -10.69
N GLY A 16 2.50 14.56 -9.66
CA GLY A 16 1.48 13.50 -9.79
C GLY A 16 2.04 12.10 -10.00
N GLN A 17 3.33 11.90 -9.77
CA GLN A 17 3.96 10.57 -9.81
C GLN A 17 3.66 9.76 -8.56
N ILE A 18 3.41 10.43 -7.46
CA ILE A 18 2.74 9.89 -6.27
C ILE A 18 1.46 10.70 -6.10
N TYR A 19 0.31 10.05 -6.09
CA TYR A 19 -0.98 10.71 -5.99
C TYR A 19 -1.94 9.93 -5.10
N SER A 20 -2.96 10.58 -4.61
CA SER A 20 -3.93 9.99 -3.70
C SER A 20 -5.31 10.60 -3.92
N ASN A 21 -6.37 9.83 -3.63
CA ASN A 21 -7.74 10.34 -3.62
C ASN A 21 -7.98 11.32 -2.46
N LYS A 22 -7.22 11.20 -1.38
CA LYS A 22 -7.16 12.15 -0.27
C LYS A 22 -5.88 12.96 -0.37
N SER A 23 -5.90 14.21 0.09
CA SER A 23 -4.68 15.01 0.16
C SER A 23 -3.62 14.28 1.00
N ILE A 24 -2.40 14.22 0.48
CA ILE A 24 -1.27 13.67 1.22
C ILE A 24 -0.87 14.69 2.29
N ASP A 25 -0.99 14.29 3.55
CA ASP A 25 -0.61 15.13 4.68
C ASP A 25 0.93 15.30 4.74
N LYS A 26 1.37 16.49 5.09
CA LYS A 26 2.81 16.75 5.26
C LYS A 26 3.48 15.84 6.30
N ASN A 27 2.72 15.38 7.28
CA ASN A 27 3.22 14.45 8.31
C ASN A 27 3.47 13.03 7.79
N GLN A 28 2.91 12.67 6.63
CA GLN A 28 3.23 11.41 5.96
C GLN A 28 4.63 11.44 5.32
N ILE A 29 5.16 12.64 5.03
CA ILE A 29 6.44 12.80 4.33
C ILE A 29 7.58 12.81 5.35
N GLN A 30 8.28 11.72 5.42
CA GLN A 30 9.44 11.52 6.29
C GLN A 30 10.74 11.97 5.60
N PRO A 31 11.89 12.03 6.30
CA PRO A 31 13.17 12.45 5.68
C PRO A 31 13.58 11.66 4.44
N ALA A 32 13.27 10.35 4.39
CA ALA A 32 13.65 9.46 3.28
C ALA A 32 12.57 8.41 2.95
N SER A 33 11.32 8.66 3.35
CA SER A 33 10.20 7.75 3.09
C SER A 33 8.86 8.47 3.10
N LEU A 34 7.82 7.79 2.62
CA LEU A 34 6.44 8.23 2.68
C LEU A 34 5.62 7.20 3.46
N ASP A 35 4.94 7.65 4.50
CA ASP A 35 3.97 6.84 5.23
C ASP A 35 2.70 6.68 4.37
N LEU A 36 2.29 5.44 4.15
CA LEU A 36 1.09 5.11 3.39
C LEU A 36 -0.11 4.98 4.30
N THR A 37 -1.31 5.21 3.76
CA THR A 37 -2.56 5.21 4.51
C THR A 37 -3.59 4.26 3.90
N LEU A 38 -4.41 3.64 4.76
CA LEU A 38 -5.48 2.76 4.33
C LEU A 38 -6.65 3.57 3.77
N SER A 39 -7.23 3.09 2.67
CA SER A 39 -8.52 3.60 2.20
C SER A 39 -9.68 2.93 2.94
N ASP A 40 -10.90 3.28 2.59
CA ASP A 40 -12.11 2.64 3.10
C ASP A 40 -12.37 1.26 2.48
N LYS A 41 -11.61 0.87 1.47
CA LYS A 41 -11.76 -0.41 0.77
C LYS A 41 -10.91 -1.49 1.42
N CYS A 42 -11.55 -2.30 2.20
CA CYS A 42 -10.92 -3.41 2.90
C CYS A 42 -11.77 -4.67 2.78
N TYR A 43 -11.13 -5.81 2.66
CA TYR A 43 -11.76 -7.12 2.52
C TYR A 43 -11.13 -8.10 3.50
N ARG A 44 -11.95 -8.82 4.25
CA ARG A 44 -11.51 -10.01 4.95
C ARG A 44 -11.34 -11.12 3.92
N ILE A 45 -10.20 -11.76 3.89
CA ILE A 45 -9.87 -12.77 2.88
C ILE A 45 -9.50 -14.11 3.52
N LYS A 46 -9.71 -15.20 2.77
CA LYS A 46 -9.47 -16.57 3.23
C LYS A 46 -8.00 -16.88 3.43
N ALA A 47 -7.13 -16.33 2.62
CA ALA A 47 -5.70 -16.62 2.62
C ALA A 47 -4.89 -15.43 2.10
N SER A 48 -3.64 -15.33 2.53
CA SER A 48 -2.65 -14.43 1.92
C SER A 48 -2.28 -14.93 0.52
N PHE A 49 -1.85 -14.01 -0.33
CA PHE A 49 -1.48 -14.32 -1.72
C PHE A 49 -0.45 -13.34 -2.26
N ILE A 50 0.22 -13.76 -3.32
CA ILE A 50 1.02 -12.88 -4.19
C ILE A 50 0.33 -12.87 -5.55
N PRO A 51 0.07 -11.69 -6.16
CA PRO A 51 -0.73 -11.59 -7.39
C PRO A 51 -0.18 -12.39 -8.55
N ASN A 52 1.13 -12.34 -8.80
CA ASN A 52 1.82 -13.09 -9.85
C ASN A 52 1.09 -13.04 -11.21
N ASN A 53 0.83 -11.82 -11.70
CA ASN A 53 0.11 -11.50 -12.93
C ASN A 53 -1.42 -11.73 -12.92
N ILE A 54 -1.99 -12.11 -11.80
CA ILE A 54 -3.44 -12.16 -11.63
C ILE A 54 -3.92 -10.78 -11.17
N LYS A 55 -5.01 -10.28 -11.74
CA LYS A 55 -5.61 -9.02 -11.30
C LYS A 55 -6.14 -9.17 -9.88
N ILE A 56 -5.82 -8.21 -9.01
CA ILE A 56 -6.27 -8.22 -7.62
C ILE A 56 -7.80 -8.25 -7.52
N SER A 57 -8.52 -7.60 -8.42
CA SER A 57 -9.99 -7.67 -8.49
C SER A 57 -10.52 -9.10 -8.63
N ASN A 58 -9.83 -9.96 -9.36
CA ASN A 58 -10.20 -11.37 -9.50
C ASN A 58 -9.89 -12.15 -8.20
N VAL A 59 -8.75 -11.86 -7.58
CA VAL A 59 -8.39 -12.47 -6.29
C VAL A 59 -9.41 -12.09 -5.21
N ILE A 60 -9.84 -10.83 -5.16
CA ILE A 60 -10.89 -10.38 -4.24
C ILE A 60 -12.18 -11.18 -4.45
N LYS A 61 -12.60 -11.40 -5.70
CA LYS A 61 -13.80 -12.21 -5.98
C LYS A 61 -13.70 -13.64 -5.47
N GLU A 62 -12.53 -14.25 -5.55
CA GLU A 62 -12.32 -15.63 -5.13
C GLU A 62 -12.07 -15.80 -3.64
N LEU A 63 -11.28 -14.91 -3.04
CA LEU A 63 -10.80 -15.04 -1.67
C LEU A 63 -11.58 -14.21 -0.66
N SER A 64 -12.38 -13.25 -1.07
CA SER A 64 -13.11 -12.38 -0.15
C SER A 64 -14.19 -13.16 0.61
N LEU A 65 -14.18 -13.02 1.93
CA LEU A 65 -15.24 -13.49 2.83
C LEU A 65 -16.28 -12.41 3.07
N SER A 66 -15.83 -11.18 3.24
CA SER A 66 -16.68 -10.01 3.49
C SER A 66 -15.94 -8.72 3.16
N ARG A 67 -16.70 -7.70 2.83
CA ARG A 67 -16.19 -6.33 2.77
C ARG A 67 -16.22 -5.72 4.18
N VAL A 68 -15.17 -5.04 4.54
CA VAL A 68 -15.03 -4.33 5.81
C VAL A 68 -14.94 -2.83 5.52
N ASN A 69 -15.81 -2.05 6.11
CA ASN A 69 -15.74 -0.60 6.01
C ASN A 69 -14.87 -0.06 7.14
N LEU A 70 -13.66 0.39 6.82
CA LEU A 70 -12.74 0.93 7.82
C LEU A 70 -13.20 2.32 8.25
N ASN A 71 -13.70 2.41 9.46
CA ASN A 71 -14.05 3.64 10.15
C ASN A 71 -13.53 3.60 11.59
N ILE A 72 -13.80 4.65 12.37
CA ILE A 72 -13.27 4.80 13.74
C ILE A 72 -13.66 3.63 14.68
N ASN A 73 -14.78 2.97 14.42
CA ASN A 73 -15.32 1.91 15.28
C ASN A 73 -15.16 0.51 14.69
N THR A 74 -14.41 0.36 13.59
CA THR A 74 -14.21 -0.95 12.96
C THR A 74 -13.20 -1.77 13.75
N LEU A 75 -13.59 -2.97 14.13
CA LEU A 75 -12.72 -3.94 14.77
C LEU A 75 -12.13 -4.88 13.72
N LEU A 76 -10.83 -5.06 13.74
CA LEU A 76 -10.14 -6.12 13.03
C LEU A 76 -9.96 -7.32 13.95
N GLU A 77 -10.42 -8.47 13.52
CA GLU A 77 -10.39 -9.69 14.33
C GLU A 77 -9.00 -10.31 14.34
N LYS A 78 -8.61 -10.84 15.50
CA LYS A 78 -7.37 -11.59 15.66
C LYS A 78 -7.36 -12.84 14.78
N ASN A 79 -6.20 -13.20 14.27
CA ASN A 79 -5.99 -14.36 13.40
C ASN A 79 -6.75 -14.30 12.05
N CYS A 80 -7.13 -13.11 11.63
CA CYS A 80 -7.78 -12.89 10.35
C CYS A 80 -6.87 -12.10 9.41
N ILE A 81 -7.05 -12.31 8.12
CA ILE A 81 -6.28 -11.63 7.08
C ILE A 81 -7.19 -10.62 6.38
N TYR A 82 -6.68 -9.43 6.19
CA TYR A 82 -7.38 -8.34 5.54
C TYR A 82 -6.56 -7.80 4.37
N LEU A 83 -7.22 -7.62 3.24
CA LEU A 83 -6.67 -6.95 2.06
C LEU A 83 -7.27 -5.55 1.99
N CYS A 84 -6.45 -4.53 2.13
CA CYS A 84 -6.88 -3.13 2.10
C CYS A 84 -6.24 -2.39 0.94
N GLU A 85 -7.04 -1.69 0.13
CA GLU A 85 -6.49 -0.75 -0.86
C GLU A 85 -5.91 0.46 -0.12
N LEU A 86 -4.76 0.94 -0.55
CA LEU A 86 -4.15 2.15 -0.01
C LEU A 86 -4.71 3.40 -0.71
N ASN A 87 -4.67 4.54 -0.02
CA ASN A 87 -5.07 5.81 -0.63
C ASN A 87 -4.08 6.26 -1.70
N GLU A 88 -2.80 6.03 -1.46
CA GLU A 88 -1.72 6.43 -2.35
C GLU A 88 -1.60 5.48 -3.54
N LYS A 89 -1.34 6.08 -4.70
CA LYS A 89 -1.14 5.40 -5.98
C LYS A 89 0.13 5.94 -6.62
N LEU A 90 0.72 5.15 -7.48
CA LEU A 90 2.01 5.45 -8.07
C LEU A 90 1.96 5.52 -9.60
N LYS A 91 2.75 6.44 -10.15
CA LYS A 91 3.19 6.51 -11.55
C LYS A 91 4.69 6.77 -11.57
N LEU A 92 5.45 5.78 -11.08
CA LEU A 92 6.90 5.96 -10.92
C LEU A 92 7.60 6.09 -12.28
N PRO A 93 8.62 6.94 -12.37
CA PRO A 93 9.49 7.00 -13.53
C PRO A 93 10.40 5.76 -13.63
N LYS A 94 11.13 5.65 -14.73
CA LYS A 94 11.94 4.46 -15.06
C LYS A 94 13.14 4.24 -14.12
N ASP A 95 13.58 5.25 -13.42
CA ASP A 95 14.76 5.27 -12.56
C ASP A 95 14.41 5.18 -11.06
N ILE A 96 13.15 5.10 -10.72
CA ILE A 96 12.71 5.00 -9.34
C ILE A 96 11.97 3.69 -9.08
N MET A 97 12.40 3.01 -8.04
CA MET A 97 11.73 1.85 -7.46
C MET A 97 11.36 2.13 -6.01
N GLY A 98 10.54 1.29 -5.41
CA GLY A 98 10.19 1.40 -4.01
C GLY A 98 10.36 0.10 -3.25
N LYS A 99 10.60 0.24 -1.96
CA LYS A 99 10.47 -0.84 -0.99
C LYS A 99 9.62 -0.35 0.17
N SER A 100 8.80 -1.23 0.72
CA SER A 100 7.99 -0.93 1.90
C SER A 100 8.45 -1.70 3.11
N ASN A 101 8.19 -1.13 4.27
CA ASN A 101 8.37 -1.76 5.56
C ASN A 101 7.16 -1.47 6.44
N PRO A 102 6.76 -2.39 7.32
CA PRO A 102 5.78 -2.08 8.33
C PRO A 102 6.25 -0.93 9.22
N LYS A 103 5.33 -0.05 9.57
CA LYS A 103 5.63 0.98 10.57
C LYS A 103 5.82 0.31 11.94
N SER A 104 6.83 0.72 12.70
CA SER A 104 7.15 0.11 14.00
C SER A 104 5.98 0.14 14.99
N THR A 105 5.16 1.19 14.97
CA THR A 105 3.94 1.30 15.78
C THR A 105 2.92 0.23 15.46
N THR A 106 2.79 -0.15 14.19
CA THR A 106 1.90 -1.25 13.75
C THR A 106 2.40 -2.58 14.27
N GLY A 107 3.71 -2.84 14.18
CA GLY A 107 4.33 -4.06 14.72
C GLY A 107 4.17 -4.21 16.23
N ARG A 108 4.17 -3.11 16.99
CA ARG A 108 3.92 -3.14 18.45
C ARG A 108 2.50 -3.59 18.83
N LEU A 109 1.57 -3.53 17.88
CA LEU A 109 0.20 -4.03 18.05
C LEU A 109 0.04 -5.48 17.57
N ASP A 110 1.14 -6.18 17.28
CA ASP A 110 1.15 -7.52 16.69
C ASP A 110 0.39 -7.60 15.35
N ILE A 111 0.39 -6.50 14.59
CA ILE A 111 -0.20 -6.44 13.26
C ILE A 111 0.92 -6.56 12.23
N PHE A 112 0.90 -7.63 11.44
CA PHE A 112 1.82 -7.83 10.32
C PHE A 112 1.24 -7.25 9.05
N THR A 113 1.95 -6.32 8.43
CA THR A 113 1.56 -5.72 7.18
C THR A 113 2.53 -6.07 6.06
N ARG A 114 2.00 -6.26 4.86
CA ARG A 114 2.77 -6.46 3.62
C ARG A 114 2.13 -5.64 2.52
N VAL A 115 2.94 -4.97 1.72
CA VAL A 115 2.44 -4.24 0.56
C VAL A 115 2.47 -5.13 -0.68
N ILE A 116 1.40 -5.07 -1.45
CA ILE A 116 1.22 -5.79 -2.72
C ILE A 116 1.00 -4.78 -3.83
N THR A 117 1.65 -4.97 -4.97
CA THR A 117 1.39 -4.26 -6.22
C THR A 117 0.50 -5.11 -7.14
N GLU A 118 -0.21 -4.48 -8.08
CA GLU A 118 -1.20 -5.17 -8.91
C GLU A 118 -0.68 -6.39 -9.69
N ASN A 119 0.57 -6.38 -10.08
CA ASN A 119 1.19 -7.48 -10.83
C ASN A 119 2.46 -7.98 -10.13
N GLY A 120 2.53 -7.78 -8.81
CA GLY A 120 3.71 -8.08 -8.02
C GLY A 120 3.99 -9.57 -7.93
N LYS A 121 5.27 -9.92 -7.91
CA LYS A 121 5.76 -11.27 -7.67
C LYS A 121 6.36 -11.43 -6.28
N GLU A 122 6.45 -10.34 -5.54
CA GLU A 122 7.04 -10.26 -4.21
C GLU A 122 6.25 -9.30 -3.34
N TYR A 123 6.24 -9.56 -2.05
CA TYR A 123 5.78 -8.57 -1.06
C TYR A 123 6.78 -7.42 -0.94
N ASP A 124 6.28 -6.25 -0.59
CA ASP A 124 7.07 -5.08 -0.19
C ASP A 124 8.03 -4.56 -1.27
N SER A 125 7.83 -4.96 -2.52
CA SER A 125 8.67 -4.56 -3.65
C SER A 125 7.85 -3.86 -4.73
N ILE A 126 8.25 -2.65 -5.06
CA ILE A 126 7.63 -1.83 -6.10
C ILE A 126 8.66 -1.62 -7.20
N LYS A 127 8.41 -2.19 -8.37
CA LYS A 127 9.35 -2.18 -9.49
C LYS A 127 9.52 -0.78 -10.09
N TYR A 128 10.64 -0.60 -10.79
CA TYR A 128 10.82 0.57 -11.64
C TYR A 128 9.64 0.75 -12.60
N ASN A 129 9.31 1.99 -12.90
CA ASN A 129 8.23 2.34 -13.82
C ASN A 129 6.84 1.79 -13.43
N TYR A 130 6.63 1.47 -12.16
CA TYR A 130 5.36 0.95 -11.69
C TYR A 130 4.26 2.01 -11.82
N LYS A 131 3.12 1.61 -12.36
CA LYS A 131 1.92 2.45 -12.47
C LYS A 131 0.73 1.66 -11.95
N GLY A 132 0.11 2.14 -10.89
CA GLY A 132 -1.05 1.45 -10.32
C GLY A 132 -1.29 1.75 -8.86
N LYS A 133 -2.22 0.98 -8.33
CA LYS A 133 -2.62 0.99 -6.92
C LYS A 133 -1.67 0.16 -6.07
N LEU A 134 -1.72 0.43 -4.78
CA LEU A 134 -1.07 -0.36 -3.74
C LEU A 134 -2.14 -0.98 -2.82
N TYR A 135 -1.81 -2.13 -2.28
CA TYR A 135 -2.68 -2.86 -1.36
C TYR A 135 -1.91 -3.36 -0.14
#